data_cf68dcb9790e57c5be407a08b0486cd2
#
_entry.id   cf68dcb9790e57c5be407a08b0486cd2
#
_cell.length_a   1.000
_cell.length_b   1.000
_cell.length_c   1.000
_cell.angle_alpha   90.00
_cell.angle_beta   90.00
_cell.angle_gamma   90.00
#
_symmetry.space_group_name_H-M   'P 1'
#
loop_
_entity.id
_entity.type
_entity.pdbx_description
1 polymer ?
#
loop_
_entity_poly.entity_id
_entity_poly.type
_entity_poly.pdbx_seq_one_letter_code
_entity_poly.pdbx_strand_id
1 'polypeptide(L)'
;MSTTLKIRDETTFSLDGDEFRGFTIDVPAEQITVRELIRTRVYREVRDYNLDQPEYFHGLIQPSDAERSLNGFKMRKRRRIDPERQFEMAIKAYYRNGFIVLLDDRQVDELEQEIEIGPDTTVTFLKLVPLVGG
;
A
#
# COMPACT_ATOMS: atom_id res chain seq x y z
N MET A 1 12.15 18.07 8.14
CA MET A 1 12.21 18.02 6.67
C MET A 1 11.53 16.76 6.17
N SER A 2 10.70 16.90 5.16
CA SER A 2 10.10 15.73 4.52
C SER A 2 11.06 15.17 3.47
N THR A 3 10.98 13.87 3.27
CA THR A 3 11.78 13.17 2.27
C THR A 3 10.81 12.50 1.31
N THR A 4 11.07 12.62 0.03
CA THR A 4 10.25 11.98 -1.00
C THR A 4 10.73 10.55 -1.20
N LEU A 5 9.82 9.61 -1.06
CA LEU A 5 10.11 8.18 -1.19
C LEU A 5 9.44 7.62 -2.44
N LYS A 6 10.17 6.84 -3.21
CA LYS A 6 9.64 6.14 -4.36
C LYS A 6 8.97 4.85 -3.90
N ILE A 7 7.72 4.68 -4.26
CA ILE A 7 6.93 3.50 -3.95
C ILE A 7 6.60 2.77 -5.24
N ARG A 8 6.62 1.46 -5.15
CA ARG A 8 6.34 0.57 -6.26
C ARG A 8 5.35 -0.50 -5.80
N ASP A 9 4.28 -0.68 -6.56
CA ASP A 9 3.32 -1.76 -6.29
C ASP A 9 3.47 -2.84 -7.34
N GLU A 10 3.65 -4.06 -6.89
CA GLU A 10 3.74 -5.23 -7.76
C GLU A 10 2.82 -6.33 -7.24
N THR A 11 2.42 -7.23 -8.12
CA THR A 11 1.68 -8.43 -7.76
C THR A 11 2.45 -9.65 -8.24
N THR A 12 2.23 -10.80 -7.58
CA THR A 12 2.89 -12.04 -7.97
C THR A 12 2.40 -12.59 -9.30
N PHE A 13 1.31 -12.03 -9.84
CA PHE A 13 0.74 -12.46 -11.11
C PHE A 13 0.96 -11.49 -12.25
N SER A 14 1.84 -10.52 -12.10
CA SER A 14 2.18 -9.67 -13.24
C SER A 14 3.08 -10.46 -14.17
N LEU A 15 2.48 -10.98 -15.22
CA LEU A 15 3.18 -11.81 -16.19
C LEU A 15 4.09 -11.02 -17.11
N ASP A 16 3.79 -9.76 -17.31
CA ASP A 16 4.46 -8.93 -18.32
C ASP A 16 5.24 -7.75 -17.72
N GLY A 17 5.31 -7.65 -16.43
CA GLY A 17 5.96 -6.51 -15.79
C GLY A 17 5.23 -5.19 -15.97
N ASP A 18 4.12 -5.20 -16.67
CA ASP A 18 3.34 -3.99 -16.94
C ASP A 18 2.40 -3.62 -15.80
N GLU A 19 2.28 -4.47 -14.81
CA GLU A 19 1.39 -4.24 -13.69
C GLU A 19 2.08 -3.64 -12.49
N PHE A 20 3.29 -3.16 -12.67
CA PHE A 20 3.89 -2.40 -11.61
C PHE A 20 3.41 -0.96 -11.69
N ARG A 21 3.07 -0.42 -10.55
CA ARG A 21 2.64 0.97 -10.43
C ARG A 21 3.66 1.70 -9.56
N GLY A 22 4.23 2.76 -10.11
CA GLY A 22 5.17 3.59 -9.36
C GLY A 22 4.55 4.93 -8.98
N PHE A 23 4.81 5.38 -7.78
CA PHE A 23 4.39 6.70 -7.30
C PHE A 23 5.33 7.15 -6.20
N THR A 24 5.17 8.38 -5.76
CA THR A 24 5.99 8.92 -4.67
C THR A 24 5.09 9.33 -3.51
N ILE A 25 5.62 9.21 -2.30
CA ILE A 25 4.99 9.78 -1.11
C ILE A 25 6.02 10.60 -0.35
N ASP A 26 5.54 11.59 0.37
CA ASP A 26 6.39 12.36 1.27
C ASP A 26 6.31 11.74 2.65
N VAL A 27 7.47 11.50 3.25
CA VAL A 27 7.56 10.98 4.60
C VAL A 27 8.22 12.04 5.49
N PRO A 28 7.82 12.11 6.77
CA PRO A 28 8.25 13.23 7.62
C PRO A 28 9.67 13.11 8.14
N ALA A 29 10.40 12.06 7.80
CA ALA A 29 11.73 11.83 8.33
C ALA A 29 12.58 11.04 7.34
N GLU A 30 13.89 11.04 7.58
CA GLU A 30 14.83 10.23 6.81
C GLU A 30 14.91 8.79 7.32
N GLN A 31 14.39 8.54 8.51
CA GLN A 31 14.33 7.23 9.15
C GLN A 31 12.91 7.00 9.61
N ILE A 32 12.34 5.84 9.29
CA ILE A 32 10.94 5.55 9.58
C ILE A 32 10.79 4.03 9.75
N THR A 33 9.91 3.62 10.65
CA THR A 33 9.61 2.20 10.79
C THR A 33 8.71 1.73 9.64
N VAL A 34 8.73 0.44 9.39
CA VAL A 34 7.85 -0.17 8.39
C VAL A 34 6.39 0.12 8.73
N ARG A 35 6.04 0.05 10.02
CA ARG A 35 4.68 0.38 10.49
C ARG A 35 4.27 1.79 10.11
N GLU A 36 5.14 2.76 10.35
CA GLU A 36 4.85 4.15 10.03
C GLU A 36 4.79 4.40 8.52
N LEU A 37 5.59 3.67 7.76
CA LEU A 37 5.53 3.74 6.31
C LEU A 37 4.16 3.27 5.79
N ILE A 38 3.69 2.14 6.30
CA ILE A 38 2.37 1.62 5.94
C ILE A 38 1.28 2.62 6.35
N ARG A 39 1.40 3.18 7.55
CA ARG A 39 0.45 4.18 8.05
C ARG A 39 0.40 5.42 7.15
N THR A 40 1.55 5.96 6.82
CA THR A 40 1.64 7.15 5.96
C THR A 40 0.99 6.90 4.61
N ARG A 41 1.28 5.75 4.02
CA ARG A 41 0.72 5.38 2.73
C ARG A 41 -0.80 5.25 2.79
N VAL A 42 -1.30 4.47 3.76
CA VAL A 42 -2.73 4.21 3.88
C VAL A 42 -3.51 5.49 4.16
N TYR A 43 -3.01 6.32 5.07
CA TYR A 43 -3.67 7.57 5.40
C TYR A 43 -3.75 8.51 4.19
N ARG A 44 -2.70 8.57 3.40
CA ARG A 44 -2.69 9.40 2.20
C ARG A 44 -3.68 8.89 1.16
N GLU A 45 -3.72 7.58 0.92
CA GLU A 45 -4.64 6.99 -0.03
C GLU A 45 -6.10 7.25 0.36
N VAL A 46 -6.40 7.11 1.64
CA VAL A 46 -7.74 7.35 2.15
C VAL A 46 -8.10 8.83 2.07
N ARG A 47 -7.17 9.71 2.41
CA ARG A 47 -7.40 11.16 2.33
C ARG A 47 -7.73 11.56 0.89
N ASP A 48 -6.94 11.11 -0.06
CA ASP A 48 -7.12 11.45 -1.46
C ASP A 48 -8.45 10.92 -1.98
N TYR A 49 -8.82 9.70 -1.59
CA TYR A 49 -10.12 9.15 -1.96
C TYR A 49 -11.26 9.97 -1.35
N ASN A 50 -11.16 10.34 -0.09
CA ASN A 50 -12.24 11.04 0.62
C ASN A 50 -12.50 12.44 0.06
N LEU A 51 -11.53 13.03 -0.63
CA LEU A 51 -11.72 14.35 -1.25
C LEU A 51 -12.78 14.31 -2.36
N ASP A 52 -12.73 13.31 -3.21
CA ASP A 52 -13.57 13.24 -4.39
C ASP A 52 -14.53 12.05 -4.40
N GLN A 53 -14.29 11.06 -3.58
CA GLN A 53 -15.03 9.81 -3.53
C GLN A 53 -15.32 9.24 -4.92
N PRO A 54 -14.26 8.92 -5.69
CA PRO A 54 -14.44 8.39 -7.04
C PRO A 54 -15.07 6.99 -7.00
N GLU A 55 -15.41 6.47 -8.16
CA GLU A 55 -16.02 5.14 -8.26
C GLU A 55 -15.08 4.04 -7.75
N TYR A 56 -13.78 4.18 -7.98
CA TYR A 56 -12.81 3.18 -7.60
C TYR A 56 -11.82 3.73 -6.58
N PHE A 57 -11.54 2.91 -5.57
CA PHE A 57 -10.46 3.18 -4.61
C PHE A 57 -9.21 2.43 -5.07
N HIS A 58 -8.12 3.15 -5.22
CA HIS A 58 -6.83 2.58 -5.62
C HIS A 58 -5.87 2.59 -4.43
N GLY A 59 -6.07 1.70 -3.50
CA GLY A 59 -5.24 1.63 -2.31
C GLY A 59 -4.64 0.26 -2.11
N LEU A 60 -3.82 0.15 -1.08
CA LEU A 60 -3.13 -1.10 -0.75
C LEU A 60 -4.12 -2.19 -0.32
N ILE A 61 -5.14 -1.82 0.44
CA ILE A 61 -6.06 -2.76 1.07
C ILE A 61 -7.47 -2.50 0.59
N GLN A 62 -8.18 -3.59 0.30
CA GLN A 62 -9.57 -3.52 -0.12
C GLN A 62 -10.44 -3.01 1.03
N PRO A 63 -11.20 -1.91 0.82
CA PRO A 63 -12.11 -1.43 1.86
C PRO A 63 -13.27 -2.41 2.10
N SER A 64 -13.87 -2.33 3.29
CA SER A 64 -15.12 -3.05 3.56
C SER A 64 -16.18 -2.60 2.55
N ASP A 65 -17.02 -3.50 2.12
CA ASP A 65 -18.12 -3.22 1.17
C ASP A 65 -17.65 -2.79 -0.22
N ALA A 66 -16.41 -3.06 -0.57
CA ALA A 66 -15.91 -2.83 -1.92
C ALA A 66 -15.77 -4.14 -2.66
N GLU A 67 -15.91 -4.08 -3.96
CA GLU A 67 -15.69 -5.24 -4.83
C GLU A 67 -14.38 -5.09 -5.57
N ARG A 68 -13.64 -6.17 -5.66
CA ARG A 68 -12.39 -6.20 -6.40
C ARG A 68 -12.69 -6.24 -7.89
N SER A 69 -12.03 -5.36 -8.67
CA SER A 69 -12.17 -5.34 -10.11
C SER A 69 -10.80 -5.11 -10.76
N LEU A 70 -10.76 -5.17 -12.09
CA LEU A 70 -9.53 -4.89 -12.84
C LEU A 70 -9.09 -3.43 -12.69
N ASN A 71 -10.02 -2.54 -12.38
CA ASN A 71 -9.75 -1.10 -12.30
C ASN A 71 -9.56 -0.61 -10.86
N GLY A 72 -9.44 -1.52 -9.90
CA GLY A 72 -9.30 -1.18 -8.50
C GLY A 72 -10.46 -1.73 -7.67
N PHE A 73 -10.68 -1.13 -6.51
CA PHE A 73 -11.77 -1.56 -5.62
C PHE A 73 -12.98 -0.68 -5.85
N LYS A 74 -14.04 -1.29 -6.38
CA LYS A 74 -15.27 -0.56 -6.65
C LYS A 74 -16.11 -0.47 -5.39
N MET A 75 -16.37 0.76 -4.93
CA MET A 75 -17.19 1.00 -3.75
C MET A 75 -18.67 0.79 -4.08
N ARG A 76 -19.37 0.00 -3.27
CA ARG A 76 -20.81 -0.21 -3.46
C ARG A 76 -21.62 1.05 -3.19
N LYS A 77 -21.18 1.81 -2.19
CA LYS A 77 -21.76 3.11 -1.87
C LYS A 77 -20.64 4.10 -1.71
N ARG A 78 -20.84 5.29 -2.25
CA ARG A 78 -19.91 6.38 -2.00
C ARG A 78 -20.00 6.78 -0.55
N ARG A 79 -18.92 6.64 0.17
CA ARG A 79 -18.84 7.00 1.58
C ARG A 79 -17.40 7.33 1.93
N ARG A 80 -17.23 8.04 3.01
CA ARG A 80 -15.90 8.29 3.51
C ARG A 80 -15.31 6.98 4.06
N ILE A 81 -14.05 6.78 3.83
CA ILE A 81 -13.31 5.64 4.37
C ILE A 81 -12.61 6.11 5.63
N ASP A 82 -12.64 5.27 6.68
CA ASP A 82 -11.93 5.55 7.92
C ASP A 82 -10.45 5.14 7.76
N PRO A 83 -9.52 6.10 7.82
CA PRO A 83 -8.11 5.78 7.62
C PRO A 83 -7.54 4.86 8.70
N GLU A 84 -7.95 5.00 9.95
CA GLU A 84 -7.43 4.16 11.02
C GLU A 84 -7.86 2.71 10.83
N ARG A 85 -9.12 2.50 10.42
CA ARG A 85 -9.60 1.15 10.14
C ARG A 85 -8.86 0.53 8.96
N GLN A 86 -8.63 1.30 7.91
CA GLN A 86 -7.83 0.80 6.77
C GLN A 86 -6.41 0.46 7.20
N PHE A 87 -5.83 1.28 8.06
CA PHE A 87 -4.49 0.99 8.58
C PHE A 87 -4.49 -0.32 9.38
N GLU A 88 -5.46 -0.51 10.27
CA GLU A 88 -5.55 -1.75 11.05
C GLU A 88 -5.70 -2.98 10.14
N MET A 89 -6.48 -2.85 9.08
CA MET A 89 -6.64 -3.92 8.09
C MET A 89 -5.32 -4.20 7.35
N ALA A 90 -4.56 -3.15 7.06
CA ALA A 90 -3.25 -3.31 6.42
C ALA A 90 -2.28 -4.06 7.31
N ILE A 91 -2.27 -3.75 8.61
CA ILE A 91 -1.40 -4.46 9.57
C ILE A 91 -1.79 -5.93 9.65
N LYS A 92 -3.08 -6.23 9.70
CA LYS A 92 -3.54 -7.63 9.69
C LYS A 92 -3.13 -8.34 8.41
N ALA A 93 -3.25 -7.68 7.27
CA ALA A 93 -2.82 -8.26 6.00
C ALA A 93 -1.32 -8.53 5.97
N TYR A 94 -0.53 -7.62 6.53
CA TYR A 94 0.91 -7.82 6.65
C TYR A 94 1.23 -9.10 7.43
N TYR A 95 0.60 -9.28 8.59
CA TYR A 95 0.83 -10.47 9.41
C TYR A 95 0.35 -11.77 8.76
N ARG A 96 -0.60 -11.68 7.86
CA ARG A 96 -1.11 -12.84 7.12
C ARG A 96 -0.38 -13.06 5.80
N ASN A 97 0.69 -12.31 5.57
CA ASN A 97 1.44 -12.36 4.32
C ASN A 97 0.60 -12.02 3.09
N GLY A 98 -0.36 -11.11 3.25
CA GLY A 98 -1.13 -10.61 2.12
C GLY A 98 -0.30 -9.72 1.20
N PHE A 99 0.71 -9.10 1.75
CA PHE A 99 1.73 -8.40 0.98
C PHE A 99 3.03 -8.41 1.75
N ILE A 100 4.14 -8.23 1.04
CA ILE A 100 5.46 -8.08 1.65
C ILE A 100 6.05 -6.74 1.24
N VAL A 101 6.96 -6.24 2.05
CA VAL A 101 7.62 -4.96 1.83
C VAL A 101 9.08 -5.23 1.48
N LEU A 102 9.53 -4.69 0.35
CA LEU A 102 10.90 -4.81 -0.10
C LEU A 102 11.54 -3.43 -0.08
N LEU A 103 12.65 -3.30 0.65
CA LEU A 103 13.46 -2.10 0.62
C LEU A 103 14.57 -2.33 -0.41
N ASP A 104 14.50 -1.59 -1.50
CA ASP A 104 15.24 -1.88 -2.72
C ASP A 104 14.91 -3.33 -3.13
N ASP A 105 15.77 -4.28 -2.98
CA ASP A 105 15.47 -5.67 -3.34
C ASP A 105 15.49 -6.61 -2.14
N ARG A 106 15.48 -6.08 -0.92
CA ARG A 106 15.54 -6.91 0.29
C ARG A 106 14.22 -6.85 1.04
N GLN A 107 13.74 -7.99 1.46
CA GLN A 107 12.52 -8.07 2.26
C GLN A 107 12.75 -7.51 3.65
N VAL A 108 11.80 -6.69 4.10
CA VAL A 108 11.75 -6.17 5.45
C VAL A 108 10.59 -6.89 6.14
N ASP A 109 10.87 -7.69 7.14
CA ASP A 109 9.90 -8.61 7.71
C ASP A 109 9.41 -8.26 9.12
N GLU A 110 9.83 -7.12 9.65
CA GLU A 110 9.38 -6.67 10.97
C GLU A 110 8.81 -5.26 10.89
N LEU A 111 7.63 -5.06 11.47
CA LEU A 111 6.96 -3.77 11.46
C LEU A 111 7.73 -2.68 12.19
N GLU A 112 8.45 -3.05 13.23
CA GLU A 112 9.20 -2.09 14.03
C GLU A 112 10.62 -1.85 13.49
N GLN A 113 10.98 -2.51 12.41
CA GLN A 113 12.26 -2.29 11.79
C GLN A 113 12.34 -0.88 11.20
N GLU A 114 13.39 -0.15 11.56
CA GLU A 114 13.65 1.15 11.00
C GLU A 114 14.33 1.02 9.64
N ILE A 115 13.89 1.82 8.71
CA ILE A 115 14.51 1.88 7.38
C ILE A 115 15.01 3.29 7.14
N GLU A 116 16.15 3.38 6.48
CA GLU A 116 16.73 4.65 6.07
C GLU A 116 16.26 4.98 4.66
N ILE A 117 15.79 6.20 4.50
CA ILE A 117 15.26 6.67 3.22
C ILE A 117 16.22 7.67 2.64
N GLY A 118 16.85 7.29 1.54
CA GLY A 118 17.70 8.17 0.76
C GLY A 118 17.05 8.57 -0.55
N PRO A 119 17.72 9.40 -1.35
CA PRO A 119 17.15 9.89 -2.61
C PRO A 119 16.91 8.79 -3.65
N ASP A 120 17.62 7.68 -3.53
CA ASP A 120 17.48 6.57 -4.48
C ASP A 120 16.78 5.36 -3.89
N THR A 121 16.22 5.49 -2.70
CA THR A 121 15.54 4.37 -2.04
C THR A 121 14.21 4.12 -2.71
N THR A 122 13.93 2.85 -3.00
CA THR A 122 12.65 2.40 -3.53
C THR A 122 12.06 1.37 -2.58
N VAL A 123 10.79 1.54 -2.22
CA VAL A 123 10.07 0.54 -1.44
C VAL A 123 9.04 -0.10 -2.34
N THR A 124 9.06 -1.42 -2.41
CA THR A 124 8.11 -2.19 -3.19
C THR A 124 7.14 -2.89 -2.25
N PHE A 125 5.86 -2.71 -2.52
CA PHE A 125 4.80 -3.48 -1.86
C PHE A 125 4.39 -4.58 -2.84
N LEU A 126 4.82 -5.80 -2.54
CA LEU A 126 4.50 -6.95 -3.37
C LEU A 126 3.26 -7.62 -2.82
N LYS A 127 2.17 -7.50 -3.54
CA LYS A 127 0.89 -8.08 -3.13
C LYS A 127 0.88 -9.56 -3.51
N LEU A 128 0.63 -10.40 -2.53
CA LEU A 128 0.55 -11.83 -2.72
C LEU A 128 -0.92 -12.19 -2.89
N VAL A 129 -1.30 -12.50 -4.12
CA VAL A 129 -2.68 -12.88 -4.41
C VAL A 129 -2.80 -14.37 -4.12
N PRO A 130 -3.71 -14.78 -3.22
CA PRO A 130 -3.88 -16.19 -2.94
C PRO A 130 -4.26 -16.93 -4.22
N LEU A 131 -3.65 -18.09 -4.42
CA LEU A 131 -4.09 -18.99 -5.46
C LEU A 131 -5.49 -19.46 -5.09
N VAL A 132 -6.47 -18.98 -5.84
CA VAL A 132 -7.82 -19.51 -5.70
C VAL A 132 -7.78 -20.83 -6.46
N GLY A 133 -7.41 -21.87 -5.75
CA GLY A 133 -7.44 -23.18 -6.31
C GLY A 133 -8.86 -23.55 -6.66
N GLY A 134 -9.06 -23.77 -7.90
CA GLY A 134 -10.30 -24.39 -8.32
C GLY A 134 -10.24 -25.84 -7.97
#